data_34d21f28fb13a4b8a66649d99de42225
#
_entry.id   34d21f28fb13a4b8a66649d99de42225
#
_cell.length_a   1.000
_cell.length_b   1.000
_cell.length_c   1.000
_cell.angle_alpha   90.00
_cell.angle_beta   90.00
_cell.angle_gamma   90.00
#
_symmetry.space_group_name_H-M   'P 1'
#
loop_
_entity.id
_entity.type
_entity.pdbx_description
1 polymer ?
#
loop_
_entity_poly.entity_id
_entity_poly.type
_entity_poly.pdbx_seq_one_letter_code
_entity_poly.pdbx_strand_id
1 'polypeptide(L)'
;MADVVAEQIAALKDEDWAIREEAAVALGALKDPRAVTPLVSLLRDKDRAVREAAIGALTAIGEPSVPVLGLCLSDPLALVQEAASTVLASIADERVLAPLTASLRNRDWIVRMQAAKALGRIRDSRAVAPLIPLLQDPVKAVREETAAALAAIGDAAVPSLLAALVHSEWLMRLHAVEALGKTKSPAAVEPLLSALFNDADTAVKEDAIRALGQIGDGRAVAYLVRVMKEPGLRPLAVEALGQIGDRRAVPALLNVLSGEDRPESSRIVAGCGDKWDEEMAARCAAVRALGQLQDEQAIPSLMKALQDTVTRAEAAAALTKFGSKVTSPLLAVMTQATDDNLRFHVKETLERVGWRAGRL
;
A
#
# COMPACT_ATOMS: atom_id res chain seq x y z
N MET A 1 0.63 -22.53 50.83
CA MET A 1 -0.10 -21.77 49.80
C MET A 1 0.09 -22.50 48.48
N ALA A 2 -1.00 -22.92 47.85
CA ALA A 2 -0.92 -23.55 46.53
C ALA A 2 -0.20 -22.58 45.54
N ASP A 3 0.64 -23.14 44.66
CA ASP A 3 1.32 -22.32 43.62
C ASP A 3 0.31 -22.02 42.50
N VAL A 4 -0.37 -20.88 42.63
CA VAL A 4 -1.40 -20.43 41.68
C VAL A 4 -0.90 -20.47 40.24
N VAL A 5 0.38 -20.16 39.99
CA VAL A 5 0.97 -20.24 38.65
C VAL A 5 0.99 -21.69 38.16
N ALA A 6 1.36 -22.65 39.01
CA ALA A 6 1.39 -24.05 38.60
C ALA A 6 -0.03 -24.60 38.32
N GLU A 7 -1.04 -24.17 39.11
CA GLU A 7 -2.45 -24.53 38.89
C GLU A 7 -2.93 -23.98 37.53
N GLN A 8 -2.66 -22.71 37.22
CA GLN A 8 -3.04 -22.10 35.95
C GLN A 8 -2.30 -22.73 34.77
N ILE A 9 -1.01 -23.07 34.92
CA ILE A 9 -0.25 -23.80 33.87
C ILE A 9 -0.87 -25.19 33.62
N ALA A 10 -1.38 -25.88 34.63
CA ALA A 10 -2.08 -27.15 34.45
C ALA A 10 -3.41 -26.96 33.70
N ALA A 11 -4.17 -25.90 33.99
CA ALA A 11 -5.44 -25.56 33.35
C ALA A 11 -5.29 -25.22 31.86
N LEU A 12 -4.09 -24.80 31.36
CA LEU A 12 -3.83 -24.62 29.95
C LEU A 12 -3.99 -25.89 29.10
N LYS A 13 -4.11 -27.06 29.73
CA LYS A 13 -4.29 -28.36 29.05
C LYS A 13 -5.71 -28.89 29.16
N ASP A 14 -6.64 -28.13 29.69
CA ASP A 14 -8.03 -28.55 29.85
C ASP A 14 -8.69 -28.83 28.49
N GLU A 15 -9.65 -29.74 28.45
CA GLU A 15 -10.42 -30.06 27.26
C GLU A 15 -11.31 -28.88 26.83
N ASP A 16 -11.84 -28.13 27.81
CA ASP A 16 -12.67 -26.94 27.56
C ASP A 16 -11.79 -25.74 27.17
N TRP A 17 -12.08 -25.18 26.04
CA TRP A 17 -11.37 -23.99 25.50
C TRP A 17 -11.53 -22.76 26.41
N ALA A 18 -12.71 -22.62 27.09
CA ALA A 18 -12.95 -21.48 27.97
C ALA A 18 -12.05 -21.51 29.20
N ILE A 19 -11.79 -22.72 29.74
CA ILE A 19 -10.84 -22.89 30.85
C ILE A 19 -9.41 -22.58 30.40
N ARG A 20 -9.03 -23.02 29.21
CA ARG A 20 -7.70 -22.72 28.67
C ARG A 20 -7.52 -21.22 28.44
N GLU A 21 -8.54 -20.52 27.91
CA GLU A 21 -8.54 -19.08 27.71
C GLU A 21 -8.39 -18.33 29.02
N GLU A 22 -9.24 -18.65 30.03
CA GLU A 22 -9.22 -18.01 31.34
C GLU A 22 -7.86 -18.22 32.05
N ALA A 23 -7.31 -19.43 31.98
CA ALA A 23 -5.98 -19.73 32.51
C ALA A 23 -4.88 -18.92 31.83
N ALA A 24 -4.94 -18.74 30.50
CA ALA A 24 -3.98 -17.92 29.76
C ALA A 24 -4.06 -16.46 30.21
N VAL A 25 -5.26 -15.88 30.31
CA VAL A 25 -5.48 -14.52 30.79
C VAL A 25 -4.95 -14.35 32.25
N ALA A 26 -5.23 -15.29 33.11
CA ALA A 26 -4.74 -15.26 34.49
C ALA A 26 -3.20 -15.28 34.57
N LEU A 27 -2.55 -16.12 33.77
CA LEU A 27 -1.08 -16.17 33.69
C LEU A 27 -0.49 -14.88 33.17
N GLY A 28 -1.15 -14.22 32.20
CA GLY A 28 -0.76 -12.88 31.70
C GLY A 28 -0.82 -11.83 32.82
N ALA A 29 -1.82 -11.86 33.66
CA ALA A 29 -1.95 -10.96 34.83
C ALA A 29 -0.88 -11.23 35.91
N LEU A 30 -0.52 -12.51 36.12
CA LEU A 30 0.54 -12.89 37.07
C LEU A 30 1.95 -12.51 36.58
N LYS A 31 2.18 -12.37 35.27
CA LYS A 31 3.45 -12.02 34.66
C LYS A 31 4.64 -12.91 35.08
N ASP A 32 4.38 -14.17 35.40
CA ASP A 32 5.42 -15.10 35.83
C ASP A 32 6.15 -15.71 34.62
N PRO A 33 7.49 -15.62 34.51
CA PRO A 33 8.24 -16.19 33.43
C PRO A 33 8.07 -17.69 33.18
N ARG A 34 7.71 -18.45 34.23
CA ARG A 34 7.43 -19.90 34.15
C ARG A 34 6.28 -20.23 33.20
N ALA A 35 5.37 -19.26 32.95
CA ALA A 35 4.24 -19.43 32.07
C ALA A 35 4.62 -19.31 30.58
N VAL A 36 5.79 -18.75 30.21
CA VAL A 36 6.17 -18.44 28.83
C VAL A 36 6.09 -19.68 27.92
N THR A 37 6.82 -20.75 28.26
CA THR A 37 6.84 -21.96 27.41
C THR A 37 5.46 -22.63 27.30
N PRO A 38 4.67 -22.80 28.39
CA PRO A 38 3.30 -23.26 28.30
C PRO A 38 2.41 -22.37 27.39
N LEU A 39 2.46 -21.05 27.54
CA LEU A 39 1.68 -20.13 26.73
C LEU A 39 2.07 -20.16 25.25
N VAL A 40 3.36 -20.30 24.93
CA VAL A 40 3.82 -20.48 23.55
C VAL A 40 3.21 -21.72 22.90
N SER A 41 2.98 -22.80 23.64
CA SER A 41 2.32 -23.98 23.11
C SER A 41 0.87 -23.69 22.68
N LEU A 42 0.17 -22.78 23.36
CA LEU A 42 -1.20 -22.35 23.01
C LEU A 42 -1.28 -21.48 21.75
N LEU A 43 -0.18 -20.99 21.20
CA LEU A 43 -0.19 -20.34 19.89
C LEU A 43 -0.61 -21.30 18.77
N ARG A 44 -0.62 -22.61 19.03
CA ARG A 44 -1.11 -23.68 18.13
C ARG A 44 -2.51 -24.18 18.49
N ASP A 45 -3.17 -23.57 19.47
CA ASP A 45 -4.49 -24.05 19.90
C ASP A 45 -5.49 -23.99 18.73
N LYS A 46 -6.40 -24.96 18.68
CA LYS A 46 -7.46 -25.03 17.67
C LYS A 46 -8.43 -23.83 17.79
N ASP A 47 -8.62 -23.35 19.01
CA ASP A 47 -9.54 -22.26 19.28
C ASP A 47 -8.84 -20.90 19.16
N ARG A 48 -9.49 -19.99 18.44
CA ARG A 48 -8.95 -18.66 18.20
C ARG A 48 -8.86 -17.81 19.47
N ALA A 49 -9.86 -17.90 20.35
CA ALA A 49 -9.89 -17.13 21.58
C ALA A 49 -8.72 -17.51 22.50
N VAL A 50 -8.41 -18.81 22.60
CA VAL A 50 -7.26 -19.31 23.34
C VAL A 50 -5.94 -18.78 22.78
N ARG A 51 -5.79 -18.76 21.44
CA ARG A 51 -4.58 -18.19 20.81
C ARG A 51 -4.44 -16.69 21.10
N GLU A 52 -5.53 -15.92 21.02
CA GLU A 52 -5.53 -14.48 21.30
C GLU A 52 -5.22 -14.20 22.79
N ALA A 53 -5.76 -15.00 23.71
CA ALA A 53 -5.42 -14.91 25.13
C ALA A 53 -3.93 -15.21 25.39
N ALA A 54 -3.37 -16.23 24.71
CA ALA A 54 -1.95 -16.54 24.82
C ALA A 54 -1.06 -15.41 24.29
N ILE A 55 -1.43 -14.78 23.17
CA ILE A 55 -0.75 -13.59 22.61
C ILE A 55 -0.78 -12.44 23.63
N GLY A 56 -1.94 -12.16 24.21
CA GLY A 56 -2.09 -11.13 25.24
C GLY A 56 -1.25 -11.41 26.48
N ALA A 57 -1.25 -12.65 26.95
CA ALA A 57 -0.49 -13.09 28.11
C ALA A 57 1.04 -12.98 27.88
N LEU A 58 1.54 -13.47 26.74
CA LEU A 58 2.97 -13.36 26.38
C LEU A 58 3.40 -11.91 26.25
N THR A 59 2.55 -11.05 25.69
CA THR A 59 2.80 -9.60 25.63
C THR A 59 2.86 -8.98 27.02
N ALA A 60 1.96 -9.36 27.93
CA ALA A 60 1.93 -8.85 29.30
C ALA A 60 3.14 -9.31 30.14
N ILE A 61 3.64 -10.53 29.92
CA ILE A 61 4.87 -11.05 30.54
C ILE A 61 6.08 -10.25 30.04
N GLY A 62 6.08 -9.88 28.75
CA GLY A 62 7.10 -9.00 28.19
C GLY A 62 8.42 -9.69 27.88
N GLU A 63 9.54 -9.07 28.29
CA GLU A 63 10.92 -9.48 27.98
C GLU A 63 11.24 -10.97 28.15
N PRO A 64 10.82 -11.65 29.22
CA PRO A 64 11.11 -13.09 29.38
C PRO A 64 10.60 -13.95 28.21
N SER A 65 9.60 -13.47 27.44
CA SER A 65 9.04 -14.18 26.30
C SER A 65 9.92 -14.06 25.02
N VAL A 66 10.79 -13.06 24.94
CA VAL A 66 11.55 -12.71 23.72
C VAL A 66 12.41 -13.87 23.19
N PRO A 67 13.22 -14.58 24.01
CA PRO A 67 14.08 -15.64 23.48
C PRO A 67 13.28 -16.79 22.84
N VAL A 68 12.18 -17.21 23.48
CA VAL A 68 11.35 -18.32 23.00
C VAL A 68 10.57 -17.90 21.76
N LEU A 69 10.01 -16.67 21.74
CA LEU A 69 9.32 -16.13 20.58
C LEU A 69 10.25 -15.94 19.38
N GLY A 70 11.51 -15.60 19.60
CA GLY A 70 12.51 -15.57 18.54
C GLY A 70 12.65 -16.93 17.83
N LEU A 71 12.59 -18.04 18.55
CA LEU A 71 12.59 -19.38 17.94
C LEU A 71 11.27 -19.67 17.19
N CYS A 72 10.14 -19.15 17.68
CA CYS A 72 8.85 -19.31 17.03
C CYS A 72 8.73 -18.62 15.67
N LEU A 73 9.61 -17.68 15.34
CA LEU A 73 9.65 -17.09 13.99
C LEU A 73 10.00 -18.13 12.91
N SER A 74 10.64 -19.24 13.28
CA SER A 74 10.97 -20.39 12.40
C SER A 74 9.98 -21.54 12.51
N ASP A 75 8.85 -21.37 13.16
CA ASP A 75 7.86 -22.44 13.36
C ASP A 75 7.25 -22.88 12.02
N PRO A 76 7.01 -24.21 11.79
CA PRO A 76 6.39 -24.67 10.55
C PRO A 76 4.97 -24.15 10.31
N LEU A 77 4.29 -23.68 11.37
CA LEU A 77 2.93 -23.11 11.26
C LEU A 77 2.97 -21.58 11.13
N ALA A 78 2.51 -21.07 9.99
CA ALA A 78 2.46 -19.63 9.72
C ALA A 78 1.74 -18.81 10.80
N LEU A 79 0.69 -19.38 11.41
CA LEU A 79 -0.04 -18.73 12.50
C LEU A 79 0.83 -18.49 13.76
N VAL A 80 1.77 -19.42 14.05
CA VAL A 80 2.69 -19.27 15.18
C VAL A 80 3.74 -18.21 14.88
N GLN A 81 4.27 -18.19 13.65
CA GLN A 81 5.19 -17.16 13.20
C GLN A 81 4.56 -15.76 13.28
N GLU A 82 3.30 -15.63 12.85
CA GLU A 82 2.58 -14.36 12.89
C GLU A 82 2.28 -13.93 14.34
N ALA A 83 1.86 -14.85 15.19
CA ALA A 83 1.64 -14.59 16.61
C ALA A 83 2.94 -14.15 17.30
N ALA A 84 4.04 -14.87 17.07
CA ALA A 84 5.35 -14.50 17.62
C ALA A 84 5.81 -13.11 17.16
N SER A 85 5.69 -12.81 15.86
CA SER A 85 5.99 -11.50 15.31
C SER A 85 5.12 -10.39 15.92
N THR A 86 3.83 -10.68 16.18
CA THR A 86 2.91 -9.73 16.80
C THR A 86 3.27 -9.45 18.25
N VAL A 87 3.55 -10.48 19.03
CA VAL A 87 3.98 -10.33 20.44
C VAL A 87 5.30 -9.56 20.51
N LEU A 88 6.30 -9.96 19.74
CA LEU A 88 7.61 -9.29 19.70
C LEU A 88 7.48 -7.80 19.33
N ALA A 89 6.62 -7.48 18.38
CA ALA A 89 6.36 -6.09 18.02
C ALA A 89 5.61 -5.28 19.10
N SER A 90 4.85 -5.96 19.94
CA SER A 90 4.06 -5.33 21.03
C SER A 90 4.87 -5.13 22.31
N ILE A 91 5.94 -5.95 22.48
CA ILE A 91 6.89 -5.78 23.58
C ILE A 91 7.82 -4.62 23.21
N ALA A 92 7.42 -3.37 23.40
CA ALA A 92 8.18 -2.17 23.07
C ALA A 92 9.44 -1.98 23.94
N ASP A 93 10.32 -3.00 23.98
CA ASP A 93 11.55 -3.03 24.76
C ASP A 93 12.79 -3.06 23.83
N GLU A 94 13.82 -2.30 24.16
CA GLU A 94 15.10 -2.28 23.43
C GLU A 94 15.70 -3.67 23.21
N ARG A 95 15.46 -4.60 24.12
CA ARG A 95 15.97 -5.97 24.11
C ARG A 95 15.39 -6.83 22.99
N VAL A 96 14.25 -6.44 22.39
CA VAL A 96 13.66 -7.12 21.25
C VAL A 96 14.42 -6.86 19.97
N LEU A 97 15.07 -5.70 19.83
CA LEU A 97 15.76 -5.30 18.60
C LEU A 97 16.92 -6.23 18.24
N ALA A 98 17.76 -6.60 19.20
CA ALA A 98 18.92 -7.43 18.93
C ALA A 98 18.55 -8.84 18.40
N PRO A 99 17.63 -9.59 18.99
CA PRO A 99 17.16 -10.88 18.45
C PRO A 99 16.53 -10.74 17.07
N LEU A 100 15.70 -9.72 16.83
CA LEU A 100 15.06 -9.50 15.53
C LEU A 100 16.07 -9.11 14.45
N THR A 101 17.01 -8.25 14.75
CA THR A 101 18.09 -7.89 13.81
C THR A 101 19.00 -9.08 13.48
N ALA A 102 19.26 -9.97 14.43
CA ALA A 102 19.96 -11.23 14.17
C ALA A 102 19.14 -12.15 13.23
N SER A 103 17.81 -12.21 13.41
CA SER A 103 16.90 -13.00 12.59
C SER A 103 16.83 -12.53 11.13
N LEU A 104 17.17 -11.28 10.82
CA LEU A 104 17.27 -10.76 9.44
C LEU A 104 18.34 -11.50 8.59
N ARG A 105 19.26 -12.23 9.22
CA ARG A 105 20.32 -13.02 8.56
C ARG A 105 20.03 -14.52 8.54
N ASN A 106 18.83 -14.94 8.93
CA ASN A 106 18.45 -16.34 8.96
C ASN A 106 18.46 -16.96 7.56
N ARG A 107 18.78 -18.26 7.46
CA ARG A 107 18.73 -19.02 6.18
C ARG A 107 17.31 -19.14 5.67
N ASP A 108 16.33 -19.30 6.56
CA ASP A 108 14.92 -19.36 6.23
C ASP A 108 14.39 -17.96 5.91
N TRP A 109 13.87 -17.80 4.70
CA TRP A 109 13.32 -16.54 4.22
C TRP A 109 12.08 -16.09 4.99
N ILE A 110 11.28 -17.04 5.53
CA ILE A 110 10.09 -16.73 6.33
C ILE A 110 10.53 -16.02 7.61
N VAL A 111 11.60 -16.49 8.24
CA VAL A 111 12.17 -15.85 9.45
C VAL A 111 12.64 -14.44 9.15
N ARG A 112 13.35 -14.24 8.02
CA ARG A 112 13.80 -12.89 7.62
C ARG A 112 12.61 -11.94 7.39
N MET A 113 11.58 -12.42 6.70
CA MET A 113 10.36 -11.66 6.42
C MET A 113 9.63 -11.28 7.71
N GLN A 114 9.42 -12.24 8.62
CA GLN A 114 8.74 -11.98 9.89
C GLN A 114 9.53 -11.04 10.80
N ALA A 115 10.86 -11.16 10.81
CA ALA A 115 11.73 -10.24 11.53
C ALA A 115 11.63 -8.81 10.98
N ALA A 116 11.65 -8.64 9.64
CA ALA A 116 11.46 -7.34 8.99
C ALA A 116 10.09 -6.74 9.35
N LYS A 117 9.02 -7.55 9.28
CA LYS A 117 7.66 -7.16 9.66
C LYS A 117 7.57 -6.68 11.11
N ALA A 118 8.18 -7.42 12.04
CA ALA A 118 8.21 -7.05 13.46
C ALA A 118 8.95 -5.72 13.67
N LEU A 119 10.13 -5.56 13.05
CA LEU A 119 10.93 -4.33 13.13
C LEU A 119 10.17 -3.11 12.56
N GLY A 120 9.43 -3.30 11.46
CA GLY A 120 8.58 -2.25 10.90
C GLY A 120 7.44 -1.84 11.85
N ARG A 121 6.87 -2.77 12.61
CA ARG A 121 5.85 -2.48 13.63
C ARG A 121 6.43 -1.72 14.84
N ILE A 122 7.64 -2.08 15.26
CA ILE A 122 8.35 -1.41 16.36
C ILE A 122 8.73 0.03 16.01
N ARG A 123 9.02 0.31 14.72
CA ARG A 123 9.39 1.64 14.20
C ARG A 123 10.63 2.26 14.85
N ASP A 124 11.55 1.45 15.34
CA ASP A 124 12.79 1.96 15.91
C ASP A 124 13.82 2.25 14.82
N SER A 125 14.38 3.46 14.83
CA SER A 125 15.36 3.91 13.83
C SER A 125 16.62 3.05 13.78
N ARG A 126 16.99 2.37 14.87
CA ARG A 126 18.12 1.44 14.95
C ARG A 126 17.96 0.22 14.03
N ALA A 127 16.71 -0.10 13.62
CA ALA A 127 16.44 -1.18 12.67
C ALA A 127 16.74 -0.80 11.22
N VAL A 128 16.90 0.48 10.88
CA VAL A 128 17.08 0.95 9.50
C VAL A 128 18.31 0.31 8.86
N ALA A 129 19.48 0.48 9.45
CA ALA A 129 20.73 -0.02 8.88
C ALA A 129 20.75 -1.55 8.69
N PRO A 130 20.24 -2.38 9.63
CA PRO A 130 20.08 -3.81 9.43
C PRO A 130 19.07 -4.20 8.33
N LEU A 131 18.02 -3.41 8.08
CA LEU A 131 17.00 -3.70 7.08
C LEU A 131 17.45 -3.38 5.64
N ILE A 132 18.26 -2.33 5.43
CA ILE A 132 18.66 -1.89 4.08
C ILE A 132 19.19 -3.04 3.20
N PRO A 133 20.09 -3.94 3.64
CA PRO A 133 20.58 -5.02 2.80
C PRO A 133 19.49 -5.98 2.28
N LEU A 134 18.36 -6.09 2.98
CA LEU A 134 17.27 -6.99 2.59
C LEU A 134 16.42 -6.42 1.44
N LEU A 135 16.61 -5.19 1.01
CA LEU A 135 15.97 -4.64 -0.20
C LEU A 135 16.44 -5.38 -1.48
N GLN A 136 17.54 -6.13 -1.41
CA GLN A 136 18.02 -7.01 -2.48
C GLN A 136 17.97 -8.50 -2.11
N ASP A 137 17.16 -8.90 -1.12
CA ASP A 137 16.99 -10.31 -0.74
C ASP A 137 16.58 -11.15 -1.97
N PRO A 138 17.08 -12.39 -2.13
CA PRO A 138 16.70 -13.24 -3.24
C PRO A 138 15.19 -13.52 -3.29
N VAL A 139 14.50 -13.50 -2.14
CA VAL A 139 13.06 -13.76 -2.07
C VAL A 139 12.26 -12.45 -2.13
N LYS A 140 11.37 -12.35 -3.11
CA LYS A 140 10.55 -11.14 -3.36
C LYS A 140 9.75 -10.71 -2.11
N ALA A 141 9.12 -11.67 -1.42
CA ALA A 141 8.32 -11.35 -0.22
C ALA A 141 9.14 -10.69 0.90
N VAL A 142 10.43 -11.06 1.04
CA VAL A 142 11.34 -10.42 2.00
C VAL A 142 11.63 -8.97 1.60
N ARG A 143 11.89 -8.73 0.30
CA ARG A 143 12.13 -7.37 -0.21
C ARG A 143 10.93 -6.45 0.01
N GLU A 144 9.73 -6.92 -0.36
CA GLU A 144 8.47 -6.17 -0.21
C GLU A 144 8.17 -5.83 1.25
N GLU A 145 8.30 -6.81 2.15
CA GLU A 145 8.10 -6.58 3.59
C GLU A 145 9.18 -5.65 4.17
N THR A 146 10.43 -5.75 3.69
CA THR A 146 11.50 -4.86 4.09
C THR A 146 11.23 -3.42 3.68
N ALA A 147 10.79 -3.21 2.43
CA ALA A 147 10.39 -1.88 1.95
C ALA A 147 9.22 -1.31 2.78
N ALA A 148 8.23 -2.14 3.12
CA ALA A 148 7.13 -1.76 3.98
C ALA A 148 7.59 -1.43 5.42
N ALA A 149 8.53 -2.21 5.97
CA ALA A 149 9.10 -1.98 7.29
C ALA A 149 9.89 -0.65 7.36
N LEU A 150 10.74 -0.38 6.38
CA LEU A 150 11.48 0.88 6.28
C LEU A 150 10.53 2.08 6.12
N ALA A 151 9.49 1.93 5.30
CA ALA A 151 8.45 2.94 5.17
C ALA A 151 7.69 3.20 6.48
N ALA A 152 7.39 2.15 7.25
CA ALA A 152 6.72 2.25 8.55
C ALA A 152 7.61 2.94 9.61
N ILE A 153 8.94 2.79 9.55
CA ILE A 153 9.89 3.53 10.37
C ILE A 153 9.85 5.03 10.05
N GLY A 154 9.55 5.39 8.79
CA GLY A 154 9.31 6.76 8.37
C GLY A 154 10.58 7.56 8.12
N ASP A 155 10.59 8.85 8.54
CA ASP A 155 11.63 9.81 8.20
C ASP A 155 13.06 9.38 8.58
N ALA A 156 13.20 8.58 9.63
CA ALA A 156 14.52 8.05 10.03
C ALA A 156 15.14 7.10 8.97
N ALA A 157 14.33 6.46 8.13
CA ALA A 157 14.82 5.60 7.05
C ALA A 157 15.18 6.38 5.78
N VAL A 158 14.66 7.59 5.59
CA VAL A 158 14.83 8.37 4.36
C VAL A 158 16.28 8.55 3.96
N PRO A 159 17.24 8.97 4.82
CA PRO A 159 18.63 9.14 4.41
C PRO A 159 19.27 7.85 3.85
N SER A 160 19.00 6.71 4.49
CA SER A 160 19.53 5.42 4.04
C SER A 160 18.88 4.94 2.74
N LEU A 161 17.58 5.19 2.56
CA LEU A 161 16.87 4.90 1.32
C LEU A 161 17.36 5.78 0.16
N LEU A 162 17.66 7.05 0.42
CA LEU A 162 18.24 7.94 -0.59
C LEU A 162 19.64 7.47 -1.03
N ALA A 163 20.44 6.97 -0.10
CA ALA A 163 21.74 6.36 -0.43
C ALA A 163 21.55 5.08 -1.27
N ALA A 164 20.50 4.30 -1.02
CA ALA A 164 20.19 3.09 -1.79
C ALA A 164 19.73 3.37 -3.24
N LEU A 165 19.23 4.58 -3.57
CA LEU A 165 18.84 4.96 -4.93
C LEU A 165 20.02 5.00 -5.93
N VAL A 166 21.25 5.11 -5.47
CA VAL A 166 22.44 5.15 -6.32
C VAL A 166 23.23 3.84 -6.30
N HIS A 167 22.64 2.78 -5.76
CA HIS A 167 23.27 1.47 -5.69
C HIS A 167 23.42 0.83 -7.09
N SER A 168 24.46 0.03 -7.31
CA SER A 168 24.69 -0.66 -8.59
C SER A 168 23.58 -1.66 -8.95
N GLU A 169 23.07 -2.39 -7.94
CA GLU A 169 22.02 -3.39 -8.11
C GLU A 169 20.65 -2.74 -8.28
N TRP A 170 19.98 -3.03 -9.41
CA TRP A 170 18.68 -2.44 -9.74
C TRP A 170 17.56 -2.80 -8.75
N LEU A 171 17.59 -4.01 -8.17
CA LEU A 171 16.61 -4.43 -7.15
C LEU A 171 16.70 -3.57 -5.89
N MET A 172 17.92 -3.19 -5.48
CA MET A 172 18.10 -2.29 -4.34
C MET A 172 17.46 -0.93 -4.63
N ARG A 173 17.72 -0.36 -5.83
CA ARG A 173 17.14 0.92 -6.24
C ARG A 173 15.62 0.85 -6.34
N LEU A 174 15.07 -0.22 -6.94
CA LEU A 174 13.63 -0.44 -7.10
C LEU A 174 12.90 -0.41 -5.76
N HIS A 175 13.34 -1.24 -4.80
CA HIS A 175 12.67 -1.32 -3.51
C HIS A 175 12.96 -0.11 -2.61
N ALA A 176 14.08 0.61 -2.84
CA ALA A 176 14.32 1.90 -2.20
C ALA A 176 13.32 2.97 -2.70
N VAL A 177 13.05 3.01 -4.02
CA VAL A 177 12.00 3.86 -4.61
C VAL A 177 10.63 3.54 -4.01
N GLU A 178 10.26 2.26 -3.97
CA GLU A 178 8.99 1.79 -3.39
C GLU A 178 8.85 2.24 -1.93
N ALA A 179 9.89 2.02 -1.11
CA ALA A 179 9.89 2.42 0.29
C ALA A 179 9.76 3.94 0.45
N LEU A 180 10.51 4.74 -0.33
CA LEU A 180 10.43 6.20 -0.32
C LEU A 180 9.03 6.73 -0.67
N GLY A 181 8.38 6.15 -1.67
CA GLY A 181 6.99 6.50 -2.01
C GLY A 181 6.04 6.31 -0.82
N LYS A 182 6.16 5.17 -0.14
CA LYS A 182 5.36 4.83 1.04
C LYS A 182 5.65 5.71 2.26
N THR A 183 6.87 6.24 2.42
CA THR A 183 7.19 7.20 3.51
C THR A 183 6.45 8.52 3.34
N LYS A 184 6.09 8.88 2.12
CA LYS A 184 5.51 10.19 1.75
C LYS A 184 6.38 11.38 2.13
N SER A 185 7.68 11.18 2.28
CA SER A 185 8.62 12.25 2.65
C SER A 185 8.89 13.19 1.48
N PRO A 186 8.65 14.50 1.60
CA PRO A 186 8.95 15.48 0.55
C PRO A 186 10.45 15.56 0.18
N ALA A 187 11.33 15.09 1.05
CA ALA A 187 12.77 15.05 0.79
C ALA A 187 13.15 14.06 -0.34
N ALA A 188 12.27 13.08 -0.63
CA ALA A 188 12.50 12.10 -1.68
C ALA A 188 12.17 12.62 -3.10
N VAL A 189 11.47 13.74 -3.25
CA VAL A 189 10.95 14.22 -4.56
C VAL A 189 12.07 14.42 -5.58
N GLU A 190 13.07 15.23 -5.26
CA GLU A 190 14.17 15.52 -6.21
C GLU A 190 15.01 14.26 -6.53
N PRO A 191 15.40 13.41 -5.53
CA PRO A 191 16.07 12.15 -5.83
C PRO A 191 15.23 11.19 -6.69
N LEU A 192 13.92 11.11 -6.48
CA LEU A 192 13.02 10.28 -7.28
C LEU A 192 12.86 10.83 -8.71
N LEU A 193 12.83 12.16 -8.89
CA LEU A 193 12.89 12.78 -10.22
C LEU A 193 14.21 12.45 -10.93
N SER A 194 15.34 12.45 -10.20
CA SER A 194 16.61 12.03 -10.77
C SER A 194 16.58 10.56 -11.19
N ALA A 195 16.03 9.65 -10.39
CA ALA A 195 15.87 8.25 -10.75
C ALA A 195 14.96 8.08 -11.97
N LEU A 196 13.84 8.80 -12.05
CA LEU A 196 12.91 8.78 -13.16
C LEU A 196 13.58 9.10 -14.50
N PHE A 197 14.48 10.09 -14.54
CA PHE A 197 15.11 10.51 -15.81
C PHE A 197 16.40 9.79 -16.12
N ASN A 198 17.16 9.34 -15.12
CA ASN A 198 18.53 8.90 -15.29
C ASN A 198 18.75 7.41 -15.02
N ASP A 199 17.79 6.68 -14.42
CA ASP A 199 17.98 5.26 -14.16
C ASP A 199 18.01 4.47 -15.49
N ALA A 200 18.87 3.45 -15.54
CA ALA A 200 18.97 2.57 -16.69
C ALA A 200 17.81 1.57 -16.78
N ASP A 201 17.19 1.26 -15.64
CA ASP A 201 16.13 0.25 -15.54
C ASP A 201 14.75 0.88 -15.62
N THR A 202 13.92 0.35 -16.53
CA THR A 202 12.56 0.86 -16.75
C THR A 202 11.65 0.65 -15.56
N ALA A 203 11.81 -0.48 -14.84
CA ALA A 203 10.98 -0.75 -13.66
C ALA A 203 11.24 0.26 -12.53
N VAL A 204 12.49 0.71 -12.38
CA VAL A 204 12.84 1.77 -11.41
C VAL A 204 12.18 3.10 -11.81
N LYS A 205 12.16 3.44 -13.12
CA LYS A 205 11.48 4.65 -13.60
C LYS A 205 9.97 4.60 -13.37
N GLU A 206 9.34 3.46 -13.66
CA GLU A 206 7.91 3.25 -13.42
C GLU A 206 7.55 3.41 -11.95
N ASP A 207 8.33 2.79 -11.07
CA ASP A 207 8.10 2.90 -9.63
C ASP A 207 8.41 4.31 -9.10
N ALA A 208 9.37 5.03 -9.69
CA ALA A 208 9.60 6.44 -9.36
C ALA A 208 8.37 7.32 -9.68
N ILE A 209 7.69 7.07 -10.80
CA ILE A 209 6.43 7.75 -11.11
C ILE A 209 5.37 7.45 -10.05
N ARG A 210 5.19 6.16 -9.70
CA ARG A 210 4.23 5.74 -8.67
C ARG A 210 4.55 6.36 -7.30
N ALA A 211 5.84 6.36 -6.93
CA ALA A 211 6.32 6.94 -5.68
C ALA A 211 6.06 8.46 -5.61
N LEU A 212 6.32 9.20 -6.69
CA LEU A 212 6.02 10.63 -6.78
C LEU A 212 4.51 10.91 -6.64
N GLY A 213 3.66 10.08 -7.23
CA GLY A 213 2.21 10.12 -7.05
C GLY A 213 1.79 9.89 -5.60
N GLN A 214 2.37 8.89 -4.92
CA GLN A 214 2.08 8.57 -3.51
C GLN A 214 2.53 9.66 -2.54
N ILE A 215 3.67 10.32 -2.82
CA ILE A 215 4.17 11.46 -2.02
C ILE A 215 3.20 12.64 -2.13
N GLY A 216 2.64 12.87 -3.31
CA GLY A 216 1.64 13.92 -3.52
C GLY A 216 2.20 15.34 -3.58
N ASP A 217 3.50 15.52 -3.83
CA ASP A 217 4.12 16.84 -3.87
C ASP A 217 3.99 17.49 -5.26
N GLY A 218 3.42 18.69 -5.29
CA GLY A 218 3.19 19.44 -6.53
C GLY A 218 4.45 19.85 -7.31
N ARG A 219 5.64 19.71 -6.74
CA ARG A 219 6.92 19.91 -7.46
C ARG A 219 7.08 18.91 -8.61
N ALA A 220 6.53 17.70 -8.49
CA ALA A 220 6.62 16.66 -9.50
C ALA A 220 5.75 16.93 -10.74
N VAL A 221 4.73 17.80 -10.66
CA VAL A 221 3.70 17.97 -11.70
C VAL A 221 4.30 18.29 -13.06
N ALA A 222 5.17 19.31 -13.16
CA ALA A 222 5.74 19.71 -14.44
C ALA A 222 6.59 18.60 -15.09
N TYR A 223 7.29 17.83 -14.28
CA TYR A 223 8.11 16.69 -14.73
C TYR A 223 7.24 15.52 -15.21
N LEU A 224 6.19 15.18 -14.47
CA LEU A 224 5.26 14.11 -14.86
C LEU A 224 4.49 14.47 -16.14
N VAL A 225 4.11 15.74 -16.35
CA VAL A 225 3.54 16.23 -17.61
C VAL A 225 4.50 16.01 -18.77
N ARG A 226 5.81 16.20 -18.57
CA ARG A 226 6.82 15.91 -19.60
C ARG A 226 6.90 14.41 -19.88
N VAL A 227 6.87 13.56 -18.84
CA VAL A 227 6.98 12.10 -18.95
C VAL A 227 5.77 11.48 -19.67
N MET A 228 4.60 12.11 -19.65
CA MET A 228 3.43 11.65 -20.44
C MET A 228 3.71 11.56 -21.96
N LYS A 229 4.78 12.17 -22.45
CA LYS A 229 5.19 12.07 -23.87
C LYS A 229 6.03 10.82 -24.17
N GLU A 230 6.50 10.13 -23.14
CA GLU A 230 7.29 8.91 -23.26
C GLU A 230 6.38 7.68 -23.41
N PRO A 231 6.55 6.87 -24.50
CA PRO A 231 5.82 5.62 -24.65
C PRO A 231 6.03 4.68 -23.45
N GLY A 232 4.99 3.99 -23.01
CA GLY A 232 5.01 3.06 -21.88
C GLY A 232 4.85 3.72 -20.50
N LEU A 233 5.21 4.99 -20.32
CA LEU A 233 5.11 5.69 -19.04
C LEU A 233 3.87 6.59 -18.93
N ARG A 234 3.22 6.88 -20.07
CA ARG A 234 2.07 7.80 -20.16
C ARG A 234 0.94 7.49 -19.19
N PRO A 235 0.39 6.26 -19.11
CA PRO A 235 -0.71 5.96 -18.21
C PRO A 235 -0.33 6.13 -16.72
N LEU A 236 0.90 5.72 -16.36
CA LEU A 236 1.42 5.85 -15.00
C LEU A 236 1.60 7.32 -14.61
N ALA A 237 2.14 8.16 -15.49
CA ALA A 237 2.31 9.58 -15.24
C ALA A 237 0.95 10.29 -15.07
N VAL A 238 -0.04 9.94 -15.89
CA VAL A 238 -1.42 10.45 -15.76
C VAL A 238 -2.04 10.05 -14.42
N GLU A 239 -1.88 8.80 -14.00
CA GLU A 239 -2.38 8.32 -12.71
C GLU A 239 -1.70 9.06 -11.54
N ALA A 240 -0.37 9.21 -11.58
CA ALA A 240 0.40 9.93 -10.57
C ALA A 240 -0.03 11.41 -10.46
N LEU A 241 -0.30 12.08 -11.58
CA LEU A 241 -0.84 13.45 -11.58
C LEU A 241 -2.20 13.54 -10.89
N GLY A 242 -3.06 12.55 -11.09
CA GLY A 242 -4.33 12.43 -10.38
C GLY A 242 -4.16 12.25 -8.86
N GLN A 243 -3.20 11.40 -8.45
CA GLN A 243 -2.89 11.14 -7.04
C GLN A 243 -2.30 12.37 -6.34
N ILE A 244 -1.44 13.14 -7.03
CA ILE A 244 -0.89 14.40 -6.50
C ILE A 244 -2.00 15.41 -6.21
N GLY A 245 -3.04 15.45 -7.03
CA GLY A 245 -4.20 16.30 -6.76
C GLY A 245 -3.98 17.79 -7.06
N ASP A 246 -2.94 18.16 -7.78
CA ASP A 246 -2.62 19.56 -8.10
C ASP A 246 -3.34 20.01 -9.39
N ARG A 247 -4.12 21.08 -9.31
CA ARG A 247 -4.88 21.62 -10.44
C ARG A 247 -4.03 22.07 -11.64
N ARG A 248 -2.74 22.31 -11.45
CA ARG A 248 -1.82 22.59 -12.56
C ARG A 248 -1.73 21.44 -13.57
N ALA A 249 -2.14 20.22 -13.20
CA ALA A 249 -2.21 19.08 -14.11
C ALA A 249 -3.45 19.11 -15.04
N VAL A 250 -4.50 19.88 -14.71
CA VAL A 250 -5.79 19.85 -15.43
C VAL A 250 -5.64 20.07 -16.93
N PRO A 251 -4.92 21.10 -17.44
CA PRO A 251 -4.78 21.31 -18.88
C PRO A 251 -4.15 20.11 -19.59
N ALA A 252 -3.11 19.52 -19.01
CA ALA A 252 -2.43 18.37 -19.59
C ALA A 252 -3.33 17.12 -19.60
N LEU A 253 -4.10 16.89 -18.56
CA LEU A 253 -5.06 15.79 -18.47
C LEU A 253 -6.22 15.94 -19.47
N LEU A 254 -6.67 17.17 -19.72
CA LEU A 254 -7.67 17.47 -20.75
C LEU A 254 -7.14 17.15 -22.14
N ASN A 255 -5.88 17.48 -22.45
CA ASN A 255 -5.24 17.14 -23.72
C ASN A 255 -5.11 15.63 -23.92
N VAL A 256 -4.83 14.86 -22.87
CA VAL A 256 -4.85 13.37 -22.93
C VAL A 256 -6.25 12.88 -23.29
N LEU A 257 -7.28 13.43 -22.64
CA LEU A 257 -8.66 13.01 -22.84
C LEU A 257 -9.19 13.36 -24.24
N SER A 258 -8.80 14.54 -24.78
CA SER A 258 -9.18 14.96 -26.15
C SER A 258 -8.38 14.22 -27.24
N GLY A 259 -7.26 13.60 -26.91
CA GLY A 259 -6.34 12.97 -27.86
C GLY A 259 -5.49 13.96 -28.66
N GLU A 260 -5.48 15.25 -28.26
CA GLU A 260 -4.66 16.29 -28.93
C GLU A 260 -3.17 16.10 -28.69
N ASP A 261 -2.80 15.53 -27.55
CA ASP A 261 -1.41 15.29 -27.12
C ASP A 261 -0.95 13.84 -27.43
N ARG A 262 -1.45 13.26 -28.51
CA ARG A 262 -1.09 11.91 -28.94
C ARG A 262 0.35 11.90 -29.45
N PRO A 263 1.26 11.05 -28.92
CA PRO A 263 2.60 10.91 -29.47
C PRO A 263 2.53 10.51 -30.95
N GLU A 264 3.41 11.07 -31.79
CA GLU A 264 3.44 10.76 -33.23
C GLU A 264 3.62 9.25 -33.50
N SER A 265 4.37 8.56 -32.65
CA SER A 265 4.52 7.10 -32.70
C SER A 265 3.21 6.34 -32.48
N SER A 266 2.24 6.90 -31.75
CA SER A 266 0.91 6.31 -31.53
C SER A 266 -0.05 6.57 -32.69
N ARG A 267 0.19 7.61 -33.52
CA ARG A 267 -0.67 7.93 -34.66
C ARG A 267 -0.47 6.99 -35.86
N ILE A 268 0.67 6.31 -35.92
CA ILE A 268 1.09 5.51 -37.09
C ILE A 268 0.59 4.06 -37.02
N VAL A 269 0.14 3.58 -35.87
CA VAL A 269 -0.21 2.16 -35.67
C VAL A 269 -1.66 1.99 -35.18
N ALA A 270 -2.60 2.43 -36.00
CA ALA A 270 -3.97 1.95 -35.93
C ALA A 270 -3.96 0.47 -36.39
N GLY A 271 -3.92 -0.48 -35.44
CA GLY A 271 -3.95 -1.92 -35.75
C GLY A 271 -3.01 -2.80 -34.94
N CYS A 272 -2.18 -2.25 -34.03
CA CYS A 272 -1.34 -3.04 -33.13
C CYS A 272 -1.93 -2.99 -31.70
N GLY A 273 -2.40 -4.11 -31.17
CA GLY A 273 -3.16 -4.23 -29.92
C GLY A 273 -2.55 -3.51 -28.72
N ASP A 274 -1.24 -3.63 -28.50
CA ASP A 274 -0.58 -3.11 -27.30
C ASP A 274 -0.59 -1.56 -27.20
N LYS A 275 -0.53 -0.84 -28.31
CA LYS A 275 -0.52 0.63 -28.31
C LYS A 275 -1.91 1.24 -28.19
N TRP A 276 -2.92 0.54 -28.68
CA TRP A 276 -4.31 0.91 -28.45
C TRP A 276 -4.65 0.79 -26.95
N ASP A 277 -4.20 -0.27 -26.31
CA ASP A 277 -4.42 -0.51 -24.87
C ASP A 277 -3.75 0.57 -24.00
N GLU A 278 -2.56 1.04 -24.37
CA GLU A 278 -1.86 2.13 -23.65
C GLU A 278 -2.63 3.47 -23.72
N GLU A 279 -3.08 3.86 -24.91
CA GLU A 279 -3.82 5.13 -25.09
C GLU A 279 -5.19 5.06 -24.39
N MET A 280 -5.86 3.93 -24.47
CA MET A 280 -7.11 3.68 -23.76
C MET A 280 -6.90 3.76 -22.25
N ALA A 281 -5.85 3.13 -21.74
CA ALA A 281 -5.47 3.17 -20.31
C ALA A 281 -5.18 4.61 -19.85
N ALA A 282 -4.44 5.39 -20.67
CA ALA A 282 -4.14 6.79 -20.37
C ALA A 282 -5.40 7.66 -20.35
N ARG A 283 -6.35 7.47 -21.28
CA ARG A 283 -7.62 8.21 -21.32
C ARG A 283 -8.49 7.87 -20.12
N CYS A 284 -8.62 6.60 -19.76
CA CYS A 284 -9.35 6.17 -18.55
C CYS A 284 -8.69 6.74 -17.28
N ALA A 285 -7.36 6.72 -17.19
CA ALA A 285 -6.63 7.33 -16.07
C ALA A 285 -6.86 8.85 -16.01
N ALA A 286 -6.88 9.55 -17.16
CA ALA A 286 -7.15 10.99 -17.21
C ALA A 286 -8.56 11.34 -16.72
N VAL A 287 -9.56 10.54 -17.09
CA VAL A 287 -10.93 10.71 -16.59
C VAL A 287 -10.99 10.55 -15.07
N ARG A 288 -10.34 9.50 -14.53
CA ARG A 288 -10.27 9.28 -13.08
C ARG A 288 -9.56 10.42 -12.37
N ALA A 289 -8.42 10.89 -12.91
CA ALA A 289 -7.63 11.99 -12.38
C ALA A 289 -8.42 13.31 -12.36
N LEU A 290 -9.10 13.66 -13.47
CA LEU A 290 -9.95 14.85 -13.55
C LEU A 290 -11.13 14.78 -12.55
N GLY A 291 -11.70 13.59 -12.35
CA GLY A 291 -12.70 13.37 -11.32
C GLY A 291 -12.17 13.51 -9.88
N GLN A 292 -10.90 13.21 -9.63
CA GLN A 292 -10.25 13.42 -8.33
C GLN A 292 -9.96 14.90 -8.07
N LEU A 293 -9.48 15.62 -9.09
CA LEU A 293 -9.17 17.05 -9.03
C LEU A 293 -10.40 17.93 -8.84
N GLN A 294 -11.58 17.49 -9.27
CA GLN A 294 -12.86 18.20 -9.14
C GLN A 294 -12.81 19.64 -9.69
N ASP A 295 -11.99 19.88 -10.72
CA ASP A 295 -11.96 21.17 -11.37
C ASP A 295 -13.12 21.30 -12.37
N GLU A 296 -13.92 22.34 -12.26
CA GLU A 296 -15.12 22.53 -13.08
C GLU A 296 -14.82 22.67 -14.59
N GLN A 297 -13.59 23.08 -14.93
CA GLN A 297 -13.14 23.12 -16.34
C GLN A 297 -13.15 21.72 -16.99
N ALA A 298 -13.11 20.66 -16.21
CA ALA A 298 -13.16 19.29 -16.71
C ALA A 298 -14.57 18.81 -17.08
N ILE A 299 -15.63 19.45 -16.58
CA ILE A 299 -17.03 18.99 -16.76
C ILE A 299 -17.37 18.80 -18.25
N PRO A 300 -17.11 19.75 -19.16
CA PRO A 300 -17.45 19.57 -20.59
C PRO A 300 -16.76 18.35 -21.22
N SER A 301 -15.48 18.15 -20.92
CA SER A 301 -14.70 17.03 -21.43
C SER A 301 -15.13 15.70 -20.83
N LEU A 302 -15.49 15.66 -19.54
CA LEU A 302 -16.06 14.48 -18.88
C LEU A 302 -17.45 14.13 -19.44
N MET A 303 -18.27 15.12 -19.76
CA MET A 303 -19.57 14.92 -20.44
C MET A 303 -19.38 14.33 -21.83
N LYS A 304 -18.35 14.73 -22.57
CA LYS A 304 -17.99 14.12 -23.87
C LYS A 304 -17.48 12.68 -23.66
N ALA A 305 -16.64 12.44 -22.66
CA ALA A 305 -16.12 11.12 -22.32
C ALA A 305 -17.24 10.14 -21.91
N LEU A 306 -18.34 10.63 -21.33
CA LEU A 306 -19.53 9.83 -21.01
C LEU A 306 -20.19 9.23 -22.24
N GLN A 307 -20.06 9.88 -23.42
CA GLN A 307 -20.62 9.39 -24.69
C GLN A 307 -19.71 8.34 -25.36
N ASP A 308 -18.42 8.30 -25.01
CA ASP A 308 -17.48 7.33 -25.52
C ASP A 308 -17.58 5.99 -24.76
N THR A 309 -17.78 4.90 -25.49
CA THR A 309 -17.95 3.55 -24.91
C THR A 309 -16.79 3.09 -24.06
N VAL A 310 -15.58 3.55 -24.34
CA VAL A 310 -14.34 3.18 -23.64
C VAL A 310 -14.25 3.86 -22.27
N THR A 311 -14.55 5.15 -22.20
CA THR A 311 -14.37 5.96 -21.00
C THR A 311 -15.67 6.22 -20.22
N ARG A 312 -16.80 5.70 -20.72
CA ARG A 312 -18.15 5.97 -20.21
C ARG A 312 -18.31 5.68 -18.72
N ALA A 313 -17.89 4.49 -18.29
CA ALA A 313 -18.05 4.08 -16.90
C ALA A 313 -17.23 4.94 -15.93
N GLU A 314 -15.97 5.22 -16.28
CA GLU A 314 -15.11 6.10 -15.52
C GLU A 314 -15.61 7.55 -15.53
N ALA A 315 -16.13 8.03 -16.65
CA ALA A 315 -16.71 9.38 -16.76
C ALA A 315 -17.95 9.52 -15.87
N ALA A 316 -18.82 8.53 -15.85
CA ALA A 316 -19.97 8.49 -14.95
C ALA A 316 -19.53 8.57 -13.48
N ALA A 317 -18.54 7.75 -13.10
CA ALA A 317 -17.98 7.76 -11.75
C ALA A 317 -17.27 9.09 -11.42
N ALA A 318 -16.55 9.68 -12.36
CA ALA A 318 -15.89 10.97 -12.18
C ALA A 318 -16.90 12.12 -11.98
N LEU A 319 -17.96 12.15 -12.81
CA LEU A 319 -19.00 13.17 -12.75
C LEU A 319 -19.78 13.13 -11.42
N THR A 320 -19.96 11.97 -10.80
CA THR A 320 -20.62 11.89 -9.48
C THR A 320 -19.91 12.74 -8.41
N LYS A 321 -18.58 12.91 -8.52
CA LYS A 321 -17.80 13.69 -7.57
C LYS A 321 -18.06 15.20 -7.64
N PHE A 322 -18.64 15.69 -8.72
CA PHE A 322 -18.99 17.11 -8.90
C PHE A 322 -20.35 17.48 -8.27
N GLY A 323 -21.08 16.49 -7.78
CA GLY A 323 -22.37 16.70 -7.11
C GLY A 323 -23.40 17.36 -8.01
N SER A 324 -24.19 18.31 -7.48
CA SER A 324 -25.28 18.98 -8.20
C SER A 324 -24.84 19.82 -9.42
N LYS A 325 -23.55 20.16 -9.55
CA LYS A 325 -23.03 20.97 -10.67
C LYS A 325 -23.21 20.28 -12.03
N VAL A 326 -23.29 18.97 -12.06
CA VAL A 326 -23.46 18.19 -13.30
C VAL A 326 -24.90 17.81 -13.58
N THR A 327 -25.86 18.15 -12.71
CA THR A 327 -27.28 17.76 -12.86
C THR A 327 -27.87 18.30 -14.17
N SER A 328 -27.74 19.60 -14.44
CA SER A 328 -28.29 20.20 -15.67
C SER A 328 -27.62 19.67 -16.95
N PRO A 329 -26.30 19.55 -17.07
CA PRO A 329 -25.66 18.90 -18.23
C PRO A 329 -26.09 17.44 -18.42
N LEU A 330 -26.22 16.67 -17.35
CA LEU A 330 -26.65 15.25 -17.43
C LEU A 330 -28.10 15.11 -17.91
N LEU A 331 -28.99 15.98 -17.46
CA LEU A 331 -30.38 16.02 -17.94
C LEU A 331 -30.45 16.32 -19.44
N ALA A 332 -29.62 17.24 -19.94
CA ALA A 332 -29.54 17.54 -21.36
C ALA A 332 -29.08 16.31 -22.16
N VAL A 333 -28.08 15.56 -21.71
CA VAL A 333 -27.66 14.30 -22.34
C VAL A 333 -28.76 13.25 -22.24
N MET A 334 -29.47 13.14 -21.12
CA MET A 334 -30.54 12.18 -20.94
C MET A 334 -31.66 12.34 -21.96
N THR A 335 -32.01 13.58 -22.31
CA THR A 335 -33.07 13.89 -23.31
C THR A 335 -32.66 13.58 -24.73
N GLN A 336 -31.35 13.65 -25.04
CA GLN A 336 -30.80 13.47 -26.40
C GLN A 336 -30.28 12.05 -26.64
N ALA A 337 -30.01 11.27 -25.57
CA ALA A 337 -29.43 9.95 -25.69
C ALA A 337 -30.33 8.98 -26.41
N THR A 338 -29.82 8.32 -27.45
CA THR A 338 -30.51 7.23 -28.17
C THR A 338 -29.99 5.85 -27.75
N ASP A 339 -28.83 5.78 -27.10
CA ASP A 339 -28.20 4.55 -26.61
C ASP A 339 -28.70 4.24 -25.18
N ASP A 340 -29.30 3.07 -24.98
CA ASP A 340 -29.80 2.64 -23.69
C ASP A 340 -28.73 2.48 -22.62
N ASN A 341 -27.53 2.08 -23.01
CA ASN A 341 -26.39 1.97 -22.07
C ASN A 341 -25.97 3.38 -21.60
N LEU A 342 -25.92 4.37 -22.49
CA LEU A 342 -25.66 5.76 -22.12
C LEU A 342 -26.75 6.28 -21.17
N ARG A 343 -28.03 6.03 -21.48
CA ARG A 343 -29.15 6.41 -20.61
C ARG A 343 -29.03 5.81 -19.22
N PHE A 344 -28.63 4.53 -19.15
CA PHE A 344 -28.40 3.85 -17.87
C PHE A 344 -27.35 4.57 -17.02
N HIS A 345 -26.16 4.84 -17.58
CA HIS A 345 -25.09 5.50 -16.85
C HIS A 345 -25.43 6.95 -16.46
N VAL A 346 -26.12 7.68 -17.32
CA VAL A 346 -26.59 9.05 -17.02
C VAL A 346 -27.59 9.03 -15.87
N LYS A 347 -28.58 8.11 -15.90
CA LYS A 347 -29.58 7.96 -14.84
C LYS A 347 -28.93 7.60 -13.50
N GLU A 348 -28.06 6.61 -13.50
CA GLU A 348 -27.33 6.19 -12.31
C GLU A 348 -26.49 7.35 -11.73
N THR A 349 -25.82 8.12 -12.58
CA THR A 349 -25.05 9.29 -12.17
C THR A 349 -25.95 10.36 -11.55
N LEU A 350 -27.10 10.65 -12.18
CA LEU A 350 -28.10 11.60 -11.67
C LEU A 350 -28.62 11.18 -10.29
N GLU A 351 -28.94 9.90 -10.09
CA GLU A 351 -29.39 9.37 -8.80
C GLU A 351 -28.31 9.52 -7.72
N ARG A 352 -27.05 9.23 -8.05
CA ARG A 352 -25.89 9.36 -7.14
C ARG A 352 -25.59 10.81 -6.76
N VAL A 353 -25.83 11.78 -7.63
CA VAL A 353 -25.68 13.21 -7.30
C VAL A 353 -26.92 13.80 -6.59
N GLY A 354 -27.89 12.95 -6.24
CA GLY A 354 -29.05 13.33 -5.43
C GLY A 354 -30.26 13.81 -6.22
N TRP A 355 -30.25 13.69 -7.55
CA TRP A 355 -31.43 13.97 -8.36
C TRP A 355 -32.47 12.85 -8.24
N ARG A 356 -33.75 13.21 -8.05
CA ARG A 356 -34.90 12.28 -8.01
C ARG A 356 -35.92 12.69 -9.05
N ALA A 357 -36.29 11.74 -9.91
CA ALA A 357 -37.40 11.94 -10.86
C ALA A 357 -38.67 12.28 -10.09
N GLY A 358 -39.25 13.47 -10.34
CA GLY A 358 -40.51 13.93 -9.69
C GLY A 358 -40.36 15.14 -8.76
N ARG A 359 -39.22 15.79 -8.70
CA ARG A 359 -39.02 17.13 -8.06
C ARG A 359 -38.70 18.19 -9.13
N LEU A 360 -39.58 18.37 -10.08
CA LEU A 360 -39.70 19.55 -10.95
C LEU A 360 -41.08 20.14 -10.72
#